data_44fe20db9880e496ab915ecb49821d99
#
_entry.id   44fe20db9880e496ab915ecb49821d99
#
_cell.length_a   1.000
_cell.length_b   1.000
_cell.length_c   1.000
_cell.angle_alpha   90.00
_cell.angle_beta   90.00
_cell.angle_gamma   90.00
#
_symmetry.space_group_name_H-M   'P 1'
#
loop_
_entity.id
_entity.type
_entity.pdbx_description
1 polymer ?
#
loop_
_entity_poly.entity_id
_entity_poly.type
_entity_poly.pdbx_seq_one_letter_code
_entity_poly.pdbx_strand_id
1 'polypeptide(L)'
;MKSLIRYIKEDTQKKFTDIIVICNGELLLLRRANYMKTFRGKWCLPGGHIDKGEKSETAILRELKEETGIVVDGIPKLWKTWEYSNGDISDIYKVYLDTKPEVKISREHAQYKWVKIDVKELEKYKEKFAGESYSIIEEILDELADDKAEY
;
A
#
# COMPACT_ATOMS: atom_id res chain seq x y z
N MET A 1 0.47 28.30 21.84
CA MET A 1 -0.88 27.71 21.76
C MET A 1 -1.06 27.04 20.41
N LYS A 2 -1.27 25.72 20.40
CA LYS A 2 -1.64 25.05 19.13
C LYS A 2 -2.98 25.66 18.70
N SER A 3 -3.06 26.10 17.45
CA SER A 3 -4.31 26.67 16.95
C SER A 3 -5.43 25.63 17.00
N LEU A 4 -6.65 26.08 17.23
CA LEU A 4 -7.84 25.24 17.19
C LEU A 4 -7.93 24.45 15.86
N ILE A 5 -7.48 25.05 14.76
CA ILE A 5 -7.42 24.44 13.43
C ILE A 5 -6.51 23.20 13.43
N ARG A 6 -5.35 23.28 14.08
CA ARG A 6 -4.44 22.15 14.19
C ARG A 6 -5.04 20.99 15.03
N TYR A 7 -5.70 21.36 16.12
CA TYR A 7 -6.40 20.41 16.98
C TYR A 7 -7.51 19.67 16.23
N ILE A 8 -8.36 20.41 15.51
CA ILE A 8 -9.43 19.84 14.68
C ILE A 8 -8.87 18.95 13.57
N LYS A 9 -7.76 19.36 12.95
CA LYS A 9 -7.09 18.60 11.88
C LYS A 9 -6.53 17.27 12.41
N GLU A 10 -5.92 17.27 13.59
CA GLU A 10 -5.41 16.05 14.23
C GLU A 10 -6.54 15.08 14.60
N ASP A 11 -7.70 15.60 15.05
CA ASP A 11 -8.84 14.80 15.48
C ASP A 11 -9.61 14.20 14.29
N THR A 12 -9.56 14.83 13.11
CA THR A 12 -10.22 14.33 11.89
C THR A 12 -9.30 13.53 10.98
N GLN A 13 -7.98 13.50 11.28
CA GLN A 13 -7.01 12.78 10.47
C GLN A 13 -7.24 11.27 10.52
N LYS A 14 -7.42 10.65 9.35
CA LYS A 14 -7.50 9.20 9.25
C LYS A 14 -6.11 8.61 9.07
N LYS A 15 -5.90 7.47 9.71
CA LYS A 15 -4.63 6.74 9.68
C LYS A 15 -4.81 5.41 8.97
N PHE A 16 -4.02 5.23 7.93
CA PHE A 16 -3.98 4.03 7.11
C PHE A 16 -2.61 3.37 7.21
N THR A 17 -2.53 2.16 6.71
CA THR A 17 -1.27 1.47 6.48
C THR A 17 -1.35 0.72 5.16
N ASP A 18 -0.27 0.71 4.41
CA ASP A 18 -0.15 0.03 3.13
C ASP A 18 1.15 -0.74 3.08
N ILE A 19 1.24 -1.74 2.22
CA ILE A 19 2.45 -2.54 2.08
C ILE A 19 2.83 -2.75 0.62
N ILE A 20 4.11 -2.58 0.35
CA ILE A 20 4.73 -2.87 -0.93
C ILE A 20 5.32 -4.28 -0.83
N VAL A 21 4.67 -5.25 -1.47
CA VAL A 21 5.10 -6.64 -1.49
C VAL A 21 5.83 -6.91 -2.79
N ILE A 22 7.11 -7.25 -2.69
CA ILE A 22 7.99 -7.46 -3.83
C ILE A 22 8.45 -8.92 -3.84
N CYS A 23 8.35 -9.56 -5.00
CA CYS A 23 8.86 -10.90 -5.22
C CYS A 23 9.40 -11.02 -6.65
N ASN A 24 10.65 -11.41 -6.79
CA ASN A 24 11.29 -11.62 -8.10
C ASN A 24 11.14 -10.42 -9.07
N GLY A 25 11.30 -9.21 -8.55
CA GLY A 25 11.17 -7.99 -9.37
C GLY A 25 9.75 -7.63 -9.75
N GLU A 26 8.76 -8.24 -9.12
CA GLU A 26 7.35 -7.94 -9.33
C GLU A 26 6.69 -7.42 -8.06
N LEU A 27 5.71 -6.55 -8.25
CA LEU A 27 4.94 -5.88 -7.21
C LEU A 27 3.52 -6.43 -7.17
N LEU A 28 3.03 -6.75 -5.98
CA LEU A 28 1.65 -7.20 -5.81
C LEU A 28 0.69 -6.01 -5.80
N LEU A 29 -0.26 -6.04 -6.72
CA LEU A 29 -1.36 -5.07 -6.80
C LEU A 29 -2.70 -5.78 -6.66
N LEU A 30 -3.64 -5.10 -6.02
CA LEU A 30 -5.01 -5.56 -5.84
C LEU A 30 -5.96 -4.61 -6.57
N ARG A 31 -7.00 -5.13 -7.21
CA ARG A 31 -8.05 -4.32 -7.82
C ARG A 31 -9.30 -4.35 -6.96
N ARG A 32 -9.77 -3.17 -6.57
CA ARG A 32 -10.97 -3.05 -5.73
C ARG A 32 -12.20 -3.54 -6.49
N ALA A 33 -13.08 -4.22 -5.77
CA ALA A 33 -14.32 -4.74 -6.34
C ALA A 33 -15.25 -3.60 -6.80
N ASN A 34 -16.04 -3.86 -7.82
CA ASN A 34 -16.94 -2.86 -8.41
C ASN A 34 -18.09 -2.40 -7.50
N TYR A 35 -18.39 -3.16 -6.45
CA TYR A 35 -19.42 -2.80 -5.46
C TYR A 35 -18.90 -1.94 -4.30
N MET A 36 -17.60 -1.69 -4.24
CA MET A 36 -17.02 -0.84 -3.18
C MET A 36 -17.49 0.60 -3.31
N LYS A 37 -17.64 1.29 -2.18
CA LYS A 37 -18.10 2.68 -2.14
C LYS A 37 -17.06 3.67 -2.66
N THR A 38 -15.78 3.36 -2.48
CA THR A 38 -14.66 4.23 -2.88
C THR A 38 -13.72 3.48 -3.81
N PHE A 39 -13.18 4.20 -4.80
CA PHE A 39 -12.17 3.70 -5.73
C PHE A 39 -12.53 2.36 -6.40
N ARG A 40 -13.81 2.13 -6.68
CA ARG A 40 -14.27 0.88 -7.30
C ARG A 40 -13.56 0.59 -8.62
N GLY A 41 -13.11 -0.65 -8.77
CA GLY A 41 -12.40 -1.10 -9.98
C GLY A 41 -10.97 -0.57 -10.13
N LYS A 42 -10.47 0.19 -9.16
CA LYS A 42 -9.12 0.77 -9.21
C LYS A 42 -8.09 -0.16 -8.56
N TRP A 43 -6.87 -0.06 -9.04
CA TRP A 43 -5.72 -0.81 -8.49
C TRP A 43 -5.12 -0.09 -7.30
N CYS A 44 -4.65 -0.85 -6.33
CA CYS A 44 -4.06 -0.33 -5.10
C CYS A 44 -3.06 -1.32 -4.50
N LEU A 45 -2.32 -0.84 -3.51
CA LEU A 45 -1.51 -1.69 -2.64
C LEU A 45 -2.41 -2.37 -1.61
N PRO A 46 -2.01 -3.55 -1.09
CA PRO A 46 -2.68 -4.11 0.08
C PRO A 46 -2.56 -3.14 1.27
N GLY A 47 -3.63 -2.99 2.03
CA GLY A 47 -3.63 -2.09 3.17
C GLY A 47 -5.05 -1.71 3.61
N GLY A 48 -5.14 -0.85 4.61
CA GLY A 48 -6.41 -0.41 5.13
C GLY A 48 -6.27 0.50 6.34
N HIS A 49 -7.36 0.67 7.07
CA HIS A 49 -7.40 1.50 8.26
C HIS A 49 -6.62 0.87 9.43
N ILE A 50 -5.96 1.71 10.20
CA ILE A 50 -5.41 1.32 11.50
C ILE A 50 -6.53 1.48 12.52
N ASP A 51 -6.87 0.39 13.22
CA ASP A 51 -7.91 0.41 14.25
C ASP A 51 -7.43 1.21 15.47
N LYS A 52 -8.38 1.77 16.20
CA LYS A 52 -8.07 2.56 17.40
C LYS A 52 -7.27 1.72 18.39
N GLY A 53 -6.11 2.25 18.81
CA GLY A 53 -5.20 1.57 19.72
C GLY A 53 -4.31 0.50 19.10
N GLU A 54 -4.47 0.22 17.80
CA GLU A 54 -3.64 -0.72 17.06
C GLU A 54 -2.36 -0.04 16.60
N LYS A 55 -1.23 -0.75 16.65
CA LYS A 55 0.02 -0.27 16.05
C LYS A 55 -0.02 -0.48 14.53
N SER A 56 0.58 0.41 13.77
CA SER A 56 0.58 0.30 12.31
C SER A 56 1.23 -1.00 11.81
N GLU A 57 2.29 -1.47 12.44
CA GLU A 57 2.94 -2.74 12.11
C GLU A 57 2.05 -3.96 12.36
N THR A 58 1.20 -3.91 13.37
CA THR A 58 0.18 -4.94 13.63
C THR A 58 -0.94 -4.85 12.60
N ALA A 59 -1.40 -3.63 12.32
CA ALA A 59 -2.45 -3.38 11.33
C ALA A 59 -2.07 -3.88 9.95
N ILE A 60 -0.84 -3.63 9.51
CA ILE A 60 -0.43 -4.05 8.16
C ILE A 60 -0.35 -5.56 8.01
N LEU A 61 0.09 -6.27 9.05
CA LEU A 61 0.11 -7.74 9.04
C LEU A 61 -1.31 -8.30 9.01
N ARG A 62 -2.22 -7.70 9.77
CA ARG A 62 -3.63 -8.06 9.77
C ARG A 62 -4.28 -7.82 8.41
N GLU A 63 -4.12 -6.63 7.86
CA GLU A 63 -4.69 -6.25 6.55
C GLU A 63 -4.15 -7.14 5.43
N LEU A 64 -2.85 -7.38 5.40
CA LEU A 64 -2.23 -8.25 4.40
C LEU A 64 -2.82 -9.66 4.42
N LYS A 65 -2.99 -10.21 5.62
CA LYS A 65 -3.59 -11.54 5.80
C LYS A 65 -5.07 -11.55 5.40
N GLU A 66 -5.83 -10.54 5.81
CA GLU A 66 -7.26 -10.44 5.47
C GLU A 66 -7.48 -10.29 3.97
N GLU A 67 -6.67 -9.47 3.31
CA GLU A 67 -6.86 -9.13 1.90
C GLU A 67 -6.24 -10.14 0.93
N THR A 68 -5.17 -10.83 1.32
CA THR A 68 -4.40 -11.69 0.41
C THR A 68 -4.13 -13.10 0.92
N GLY A 69 -4.35 -13.35 2.21
CA GLY A 69 -3.96 -14.60 2.84
C GLY A 69 -2.46 -14.72 3.11
N ILE A 70 -1.67 -13.71 2.74
CA ILE A 70 -0.22 -13.75 2.93
C ILE A 70 0.14 -13.53 4.39
N VAL A 71 0.96 -14.44 4.92
CA VAL A 71 1.56 -14.34 6.25
C VAL A 71 3.07 -14.23 6.05
N VAL A 72 3.66 -13.16 6.56
CA VAL A 72 5.10 -12.93 6.49
C VAL A 72 5.75 -13.24 7.83
N ASP A 73 6.98 -13.74 7.80
CA ASP A 73 7.78 -13.95 9.00
C ASP A 73 8.36 -12.63 9.47
N GLY A 74 8.18 -12.32 10.75
CA GLY A 74 8.70 -11.12 11.36
C GLY A 74 7.88 -9.86 11.06
N ILE A 75 8.49 -8.71 11.34
CA ILE A 75 7.86 -7.39 11.16
C ILE A 75 8.38 -6.78 9.87
N PRO A 76 7.48 -6.36 8.95
CA PRO A 76 7.91 -5.70 7.72
C PRO A 76 8.57 -4.36 8.05
N LYS A 77 9.47 -3.92 7.15
CA LYS A 77 10.20 -2.67 7.33
C LYS A 77 9.34 -1.48 6.97
N LEU A 78 9.23 -0.51 7.89
CA LEU A 78 8.61 0.78 7.58
C LEU A 78 9.48 1.50 6.55
N TRP A 79 8.89 1.81 5.39
CA TRP A 79 9.56 2.57 4.34
C TRP A 79 9.37 4.07 4.55
N LYS A 80 8.11 4.51 4.69
CA LYS A 80 7.76 5.93 4.76
C LYS A 80 6.37 6.12 5.36
N THR A 81 6.17 7.25 6.03
CA THR A 81 4.83 7.74 6.34
C THR A 81 4.44 8.74 5.26
N TRP A 82 3.41 8.40 4.50
CA TRP A 82 2.90 9.22 3.40
C TRP A 82 1.78 10.12 3.88
N GLU A 83 1.86 11.42 3.57
CA GLU A 83 0.78 12.36 3.82
C GLU A 83 -0.01 12.56 2.54
N TYR A 84 -1.30 12.23 2.56
CA TYR A 84 -2.19 12.46 1.44
C TYR A 84 -2.54 13.95 1.32
N SER A 85 -2.97 14.38 0.12
CA SER A 85 -3.35 15.77 -0.14
C SER A 85 -4.49 16.28 0.76
N ASN A 86 -5.36 15.38 1.26
CA ASN A 86 -6.44 15.72 2.19
C ASN A 86 -6.01 15.77 3.67
N GLY A 87 -4.73 15.50 3.96
CA GLY A 87 -4.20 15.51 5.32
C GLY A 87 -4.23 14.17 6.06
N ASP A 88 -4.83 13.13 5.48
CA ASP A 88 -4.74 11.77 6.01
C ASP A 88 -3.32 11.23 5.86
N ILE A 89 -2.95 10.24 6.64
CA ILE A 89 -1.61 9.63 6.58
C ILE A 89 -1.69 8.12 6.38
N SER A 90 -0.64 7.56 5.78
CA SER A 90 -0.45 6.11 5.69
C SER A 90 0.98 5.75 6.06
N ASP A 91 1.12 4.79 6.96
CA ASP A 91 2.41 4.14 7.22
C ASP A 91 2.61 3.06 6.18
N ILE A 92 3.59 3.24 5.30
CA ILE A 92 3.86 2.35 4.18
C ILE A 92 5.03 1.44 4.50
N TYR A 93 4.78 0.16 4.50
CA TYR A 93 5.75 -0.89 4.75
C TYR A 93 6.24 -1.52 3.45
N LYS A 94 7.39 -2.19 3.52
CA LYS A 94 7.99 -2.88 2.41
C LYS A 94 8.46 -4.27 2.84
N VAL A 95 8.20 -5.27 2.03
CA VAL A 95 8.64 -6.65 2.26
C VAL A 95 9.08 -7.29 0.96
N TYR A 96 10.19 -8.02 1.02
CA TYR A 96 10.71 -8.83 -0.08
C TYR A 96 10.45 -10.29 0.22
N LEU A 97 9.82 -11.00 -0.70
CA LEU A 97 9.56 -12.42 -0.59
C LEU A 97 10.44 -13.21 -1.55
N ASP A 98 11.01 -14.30 -1.10
CA ASP A 98 11.87 -15.16 -1.92
C ASP A 98 11.08 -15.99 -2.94
N THR A 99 9.87 -16.39 -2.56
CA THR A 99 8.96 -17.15 -3.42
C THR A 99 7.58 -16.54 -3.40
N LYS A 100 6.88 -16.59 -4.56
CA LYS A 100 5.51 -16.11 -4.65
C LYS A 100 4.59 -16.96 -3.80
N PRO A 101 3.93 -16.38 -2.79
CA PRO A 101 2.94 -17.10 -2.01
C PRO A 101 1.65 -17.29 -2.80
N GLU A 102 0.82 -18.22 -2.35
CA GLU A 102 -0.55 -18.31 -2.82
C GLU A 102 -1.31 -17.06 -2.36
N VAL A 103 -2.05 -16.41 -3.26
CA VAL A 103 -2.85 -15.23 -2.97
C VAL A 103 -4.33 -15.59 -3.01
N LYS A 104 -5.01 -15.35 -1.89
CA LYS A 104 -6.47 -15.51 -1.77
C LYS A 104 -7.07 -14.16 -1.44
N ILE A 105 -7.63 -13.50 -2.46
CA ILE A 105 -8.20 -12.17 -2.29
C ILE A 105 -9.51 -12.20 -1.50
N SER A 106 -9.75 -11.13 -0.73
CA SER A 106 -10.99 -10.92 0.03
C SER A 106 -12.11 -10.45 -0.88
N ARG A 107 -13.33 -10.33 -0.31
CA ARG A 107 -14.51 -9.82 -1.02
C ARG A 107 -14.37 -8.37 -1.48
N GLU A 108 -13.50 -7.61 -0.85
CA GLU A 108 -13.27 -6.19 -1.19
C GLU A 108 -12.52 -6.03 -2.51
N HIS A 109 -11.88 -7.10 -2.99
CA HIS A 109 -11.07 -7.09 -4.20
C HIS A 109 -11.62 -8.06 -5.24
N ALA A 110 -11.54 -7.66 -6.51
CA ALA A 110 -12.00 -8.47 -7.64
C ALA A 110 -10.88 -9.28 -8.28
N GLN A 111 -9.64 -8.83 -8.12
CA GLN A 111 -8.49 -9.38 -8.82
C GLN A 111 -7.20 -9.01 -8.12
N TYR A 112 -6.16 -9.83 -8.26
CA TYR A 112 -4.80 -9.47 -7.91
C TYR A 112 -3.88 -9.65 -9.12
N LYS A 113 -2.73 -8.98 -9.10
CA LYS A 113 -1.75 -9.12 -10.15
C LYS A 113 -0.34 -8.86 -9.61
N TRP A 114 0.62 -9.66 -10.07
CA TRP A 114 2.03 -9.36 -9.91
C TRP A 114 2.48 -8.59 -11.13
N VAL A 115 2.91 -7.36 -10.94
CA VAL A 115 3.29 -6.46 -12.02
C VAL A 115 4.79 -6.21 -11.95
N LYS A 116 5.46 -6.36 -13.07
CA LYS A 116 6.90 -6.11 -13.17
C LYS A 116 7.22 -4.69 -12.73
N ILE A 117 8.23 -4.56 -11.85
CA ILE A 117 8.71 -3.27 -11.36
C ILE A 117 9.54 -2.62 -12.47
N ASP A 118 8.84 -1.99 -13.37
CA ASP A 118 9.38 -1.32 -14.55
C ASP A 118 8.49 -0.11 -14.85
N VAL A 119 9.11 1.03 -15.13
CA VAL A 119 8.38 2.29 -15.36
C VAL A 119 7.36 2.13 -16.49
N LYS A 120 7.73 1.49 -17.58
CA LYS A 120 6.85 1.31 -18.74
C LYS A 120 5.65 0.42 -18.42
N GLU A 121 5.87 -0.65 -17.65
CA GLU A 121 4.79 -1.55 -17.23
C GLU A 121 3.82 -0.85 -16.29
N LEU A 122 4.34 -0.11 -15.31
CA LEU A 122 3.53 0.59 -14.33
C LEU A 122 2.79 1.80 -14.91
N GLU A 123 3.35 2.47 -15.92
CA GLU A 123 2.67 3.56 -16.62
C GLU A 123 1.35 3.11 -17.28
N LYS A 124 1.24 1.84 -17.68
CA LYS A 124 -0.01 1.29 -18.21
C LYS A 124 -1.17 1.35 -17.22
N TYR A 125 -0.85 1.40 -15.94
CA TYR A 125 -1.84 1.44 -14.85
C TYR A 125 -2.07 2.83 -14.28
N LYS A 126 -1.33 3.86 -14.74
CA LYS A 126 -1.33 5.21 -14.14
C LYS A 126 -2.73 5.76 -13.86
N GLU A 127 -3.62 5.72 -14.85
CA GLU A 127 -5.00 6.20 -14.72
C GLU A 127 -5.93 5.20 -14.03
N LYS A 128 -5.44 4.00 -13.73
CA LYS A 128 -6.20 2.90 -13.13
C LYS A 128 -5.93 2.72 -11.65
N PHE A 129 -5.06 3.53 -11.05
CA PHE A 129 -4.73 3.47 -9.63
C PHE A 129 -5.72 4.26 -8.78
N ALA A 130 -5.98 3.73 -7.60
CA ALA A 130 -6.78 4.40 -6.57
C ALA A 130 -5.99 5.58 -5.99
N GLY A 131 -6.61 6.75 -5.94
CA GLY A 131 -6.06 7.93 -5.27
C GLY A 131 -4.60 8.21 -5.63
N GLU A 132 -3.74 8.32 -4.63
CA GLU A 132 -2.32 8.64 -4.79
C GLU A 132 -1.41 7.42 -4.86
N SER A 133 -1.97 6.21 -5.02
CA SER A 133 -1.20 4.97 -5.06
C SER A 133 -0.11 4.98 -6.14
N TYR A 134 -0.38 5.56 -7.30
CA TYR A 134 0.62 5.66 -8.36
C TYR A 134 1.82 6.53 -7.96
N SER A 135 1.57 7.66 -7.29
CA SER A 135 2.63 8.54 -6.80
C SER A 135 3.52 7.85 -5.78
N ILE A 136 2.94 7.05 -4.91
CA ILE A 136 3.66 6.23 -3.92
C ILE A 136 4.56 5.22 -4.63
N ILE A 137 4.02 4.51 -5.62
CA ILE A 137 4.76 3.50 -6.39
C ILE A 137 5.87 4.16 -7.20
N GLU A 138 5.62 5.31 -7.79
CA GLU A 138 6.61 6.08 -8.55
C GLU A 138 7.81 6.45 -7.68
N GLU A 139 7.58 6.87 -6.44
CA GLU A 139 8.65 7.22 -5.51
C GLU A 139 9.49 5.99 -5.11
N ILE A 140 8.85 4.84 -4.86
CA ILE A 140 9.60 3.62 -4.55
C ILE A 140 10.40 3.11 -5.76
N LEU A 141 9.92 3.33 -6.98
CA LEU A 141 10.65 2.97 -8.19
C LEU A 141 11.97 3.70 -8.29
N ASP A 142 12.00 4.99 -7.97
CA ASP A 142 13.22 5.79 -7.99
C ASP A 142 14.25 5.23 -7.02
N GLU A 143 13.85 4.86 -5.80
CA GLU A 143 14.72 4.25 -4.81
C GLU A 143 15.26 2.89 -5.27
N LEU A 144 14.40 2.04 -5.84
CA LEU A 144 14.81 0.72 -6.32
C LEU A 144 15.76 0.80 -7.51
N ALA A 145 15.65 1.82 -8.34
CA ALA A 145 16.58 2.09 -9.42
C ALA A 145 17.96 2.48 -8.89
N ASP A 146 18.00 3.31 -7.84
CA ASP A 146 19.23 3.70 -7.18
C ASP A 146 19.93 2.50 -6.51
N ASP A 147 19.17 1.64 -5.85
CA ASP A 147 19.68 0.40 -5.22
C ASP A 147 20.34 -0.53 -6.26
N LYS A 148 19.78 -0.62 -7.46
CA LYS A 148 20.35 -1.42 -8.56
C LYS A 148 21.63 -0.81 -9.12
N ALA A 149 21.79 0.49 -9.05
CA ALA A 149 22.98 1.20 -9.55
C ALA A 149 24.20 1.02 -8.63
N GLU A 150 24.00 0.61 -7.37
CA GLU A 150 25.06 0.35 -6.39
C GLU A 150 25.65 -1.06 -6.49
N TYR A 151 25.09 -1.94 -7.30
CA TYR A 151 25.56 -3.29 -7.56
C TYR A 151 26.11 -3.34 -9.01
#